data_0a7efeedd80d141cb88df2a521a9351b
#
_entry.id   0a7efeedd80d141cb88df2a521a9351b
#
_cell.length_a   1.000
_cell.length_b   1.000
_cell.length_c   1.000
_cell.angle_alpha   90.00
_cell.angle_beta   90.00
_cell.angle_gamma   90.00
#
_symmetry.space_group_name_H-M   'P 1'
#
loop_
_entity.id
_entity.type
_entity.pdbx_description
1 polymer ?
#
loop_
_entity_poly.entity_id
_entity_poly.type
_entity_poly.pdbx_seq_one_letter_code
_entity_poly.pdbx_strand_id
1 'polypeptide(L)'
;MCIRDREQGVQRDTVPYELNEREIGKRDNTNSEMVVYGYLPMMVSAQCVQKNLNGCNHSYSLVRLKDRMGKYFPVKSYCTSCYSVIYNSLPLGLVKEADEIRSMHPAAVRLNFTIETLEETKEIAAAFAGTYCKGIAVPAEQEYTKGHFRRKVE
;
A
#
# COMPACT_ATOMS: atom_id res chain seq x y z
N MET A 1 9.33 -15.24 5.76
CA MET A 1 8.47 -16.32 6.30
C MET A 1 9.27 -17.14 7.29
N CYS A 2 8.77 -17.36 8.51
CA CYS A 2 9.49 -18.18 9.48
C CYS A 2 9.24 -19.69 9.24
N ILE A 3 10.09 -20.53 9.83
CA ILE A 3 9.99 -22.01 9.69
C ILE A 3 8.60 -22.49 10.16
N ARG A 4 8.12 -21.93 11.27
CA ARG A 4 6.82 -22.28 11.86
C ARG A 4 5.63 -21.99 10.93
N ASP A 5 5.70 -20.92 10.14
CA ASP A 5 4.63 -20.58 9.19
C ASP A 5 4.54 -21.65 8.09
N ARG A 6 5.69 -22.14 7.61
CA ARG A 6 5.75 -23.21 6.61
C ARG A 6 5.19 -24.53 7.15
N GLU A 7 5.50 -24.89 8.39
CA GLU A 7 4.98 -26.07 9.07
C GLU A 7 3.45 -26.02 9.22
N GLN A 8 2.88 -24.81 9.28
CA GLN A 8 1.43 -24.59 9.32
C GLN A 8 0.79 -24.46 7.93
N GLY A 9 1.52 -24.72 6.86
CA GLY A 9 1.01 -24.73 5.49
C GLY A 9 0.91 -23.35 4.84
N VAL A 10 1.53 -22.30 5.41
CA VAL A 10 1.62 -21.00 4.76
C VAL A 10 2.51 -21.10 3.53
N GLN A 11 1.92 -20.88 2.36
CA GLN A 11 2.61 -21.03 1.08
C GLN A 11 3.31 -19.73 0.64
N ARG A 12 2.80 -18.57 1.06
CA ARG A 12 3.30 -17.26 0.64
C ARG A 12 3.26 -16.27 1.78
N ASP A 13 4.30 -15.45 1.90
CA ASP A 13 4.34 -14.30 2.81
C ASP A 13 4.26 -12.98 2.03
N THR A 14 3.93 -11.90 2.71
CA THR A 14 4.03 -10.55 2.18
C THR A 14 5.30 -9.90 2.71
N VAL A 15 6.10 -9.31 1.82
CA VAL A 15 7.29 -8.55 2.21
C VAL A 15 6.88 -7.34 3.05
N PRO A 16 7.44 -7.17 4.25
CA PRO A 16 7.14 -6.01 5.11
C PRO A 16 7.48 -4.68 4.43
N TYR A 17 6.65 -3.67 4.66
CA TYR A 17 6.84 -2.31 4.11
C TYR A 17 8.07 -1.58 4.65
N GLU A 18 8.58 -2.02 5.79
CA GLU A 18 9.73 -1.42 6.48
C GLU A 18 11.07 -1.80 5.85
N LEU A 19 11.10 -2.87 5.06
CA LEU A 19 12.33 -3.32 4.40
C LEU A 19 12.65 -2.44 3.21
N ASN A 20 13.94 -2.07 3.09
CA ASN A 20 14.45 -1.39 1.92
C ASN A 20 14.93 -2.38 0.85
N GLU A 21 15.23 -1.86 -0.35
CA GLU A 21 15.69 -2.64 -1.51
C GLU A 21 16.84 -3.61 -1.21
N ARG A 22 17.82 -3.17 -0.39
CA ARG A 22 19.01 -3.96 -0.06
C ARG A 22 18.68 -5.12 0.89
N GLU A 23 17.76 -4.88 1.81
CA GLU A 23 17.30 -5.89 2.76
C GLU A 23 16.42 -6.93 2.06
N ILE A 24 15.53 -6.47 1.18
CA ILE A 24 14.69 -7.34 0.34
C ILE A 24 15.56 -8.20 -0.58
N GLY A 25 16.59 -7.61 -1.23
CA GLY A 25 17.48 -8.32 -2.14
C GLY A 25 18.38 -9.38 -1.48
N LYS A 26 18.52 -9.33 -0.14
CA LYS A 26 19.31 -10.33 0.61
C LYS A 26 18.50 -11.56 1.06
N ARG A 27 17.19 -11.51 0.92
CA ARG A 27 16.31 -12.62 1.30
C ARG A 27 15.88 -13.41 0.08
N ASP A 28 15.49 -14.67 0.29
CA ASP A 28 14.77 -15.46 -0.70
C ASP A 28 13.32 -14.98 -0.81
N ASN A 29 12.96 -14.41 -1.96
CA ASN A 29 11.63 -13.87 -2.23
C ASN A 29 10.78 -14.78 -3.13
N THR A 30 11.27 -15.96 -3.51
CA THR A 30 10.60 -16.87 -4.47
C THR A 30 9.21 -17.32 -4.01
N ASN A 31 8.94 -17.27 -2.71
CA ASN A 31 7.63 -17.54 -2.11
C ASN A 31 7.01 -16.31 -1.43
N SER A 32 7.43 -15.11 -1.83
CA SER A 32 6.94 -13.87 -1.23
C SER A 32 6.17 -13.04 -2.25
N GLU A 33 5.19 -12.28 -1.80
CA GLU A 33 4.58 -11.22 -2.59
C GLU A 33 5.06 -9.86 -2.12
N MET A 34 5.25 -8.94 -3.06
CA MET A 34 5.63 -7.56 -2.79
C MET A 34 4.46 -6.62 -3.11
N VAL A 35 4.12 -5.77 -2.14
CA VAL A 35 3.15 -4.70 -2.39
C VAL A 35 3.85 -3.58 -3.14
N VAL A 36 3.39 -3.32 -4.36
CA VAL A 36 3.98 -2.32 -5.26
C VAL A 36 3.10 -1.08 -5.45
N TYR A 37 1.86 -1.17 -5.00
CA TYR A 37 0.91 -0.05 -5.00
C TYR A 37 -0.02 -0.12 -3.80
N GLY A 38 -0.37 1.06 -3.24
CA GLY A 38 -1.46 1.25 -2.29
C GLY A 38 -1.21 2.35 -1.27
N TYR A 39 -2.30 2.87 -0.71
CA TYR A 39 -2.21 3.80 0.41
C TYR A 39 -1.80 3.07 1.68
N LEU A 40 -0.65 3.44 2.24
CA LEU A 40 -0.13 2.84 3.46
C LEU A 40 -0.89 3.39 4.67
N PRO A 41 -1.35 2.52 5.59
CA PRO A 41 -1.94 2.97 6.85
C PRO A 41 -0.85 3.60 7.73
N MET A 42 -1.08 4.85 8.13
CA MET A 42 -0.20 5.59 9.05
C MET A 42 -0.62 5.42 10.50
N MET A 43 -1.94 5.32 10.72
CA MET A 43 -2.51 5.20 12.07
C MET A 43 -3.85 4.47 12.02
N VAL A 44 -4.06 3.62 13.00
CA VAL A 44 -5.39 3.05 13.31
C VAL A 44 -5.87 3.67 14.61
N SER A 45 -7.03 4.32 14.56
CA SER A 45 -7.65 4.97 15.72
C SER A 45 -8.89 4.21 16.15
N ALA A 46 -8.97 3.87 17.44
CA ALA A 46 -10.18 3.33 18.05
C ALA A 46 -11.31 4.37 18.16
N GLN A 47 -11.01 5.66 17.90
CA GLN A 47 -11.99 6.71 17.83
C GLN A 47 -12.44 6.92 16.38
N CYS A 48 -13.74 6.96 16.16
CA CYS A 48 -14.30 7.29 14.85
C CYS A 48 -14.18 8.80 14.61
N VAL A 49 -13.37 9.20 13.66
CA VAL A 49 -13.17 10.62 13.28
C VAL A 49 -14.49 11.27 12.86
N GLN A 50 -15.30 10.56 12.08
CA GLN A 50 -16.62 11.04 11.65
C GLN A 50 -17.54 11.35 12.82
N LYS A 51 -17.60 10.43 13.82
CA LYS A 51 -18.41 10.62 15.02
C LYS A 51 -18.01 11.88 15.80
N ASN A 52 -16.70 12.15 15.89
CA ASN A 52 -16.18 13.29 16.64
C ASN A 52 -16.41 14.63 15.92
N LEU A 53 -16.45 14.64 14.58
CA LEU A 53 -16.62 15.86 13.78
C LEU A 53 -18.08 16.21 13.54
N ASN A 54 -18.89 15.24 13.11
CA ASN A 54 -20.22 15.47 12.56
C ASN A 54 -21.33 14.61 13.21
N GLY A 55 -21.01 13.87 14.25
CA GLY A 55 -21.92 12.87 14.81
C GLY A 55 -21.92 11.56 14.01
N CYS A 56 -22.40 10.49 14.64
CA CYS A 56 -22.45 9.18 14.00
C CYS A 56 -23.66 9.08 13.06
N ASN A 57 -23.41 8.87 11.78
CA ASN A 57 -24.45 8.63 10.77
C ASN A 57 -24.40 7.19 10.22
N HIS A 58 -23.61 6.30 10.81
CA HIS A 58 -23.42 4.90 10.39
C HIS A 58 -23.04 4.73 8.91
N SER A 59 -22.47 5.76 8.28
CA SER A 59 -22.04 5.70 6.88
C SER A 59 -20.52 5.50 6.75
N TYR A 60 -20.15 4.77 5.70
CA TYR A 60 -18.75 4.67 5.28
C TYR A 60 -18.36 5.95 4.54
N SER A 61 -17.86 6.93 5.29
CA SER A 61 -17.41 8.19 4.69
C SER A 61 -15.90 8.24 4.63
N LEU A 62 -15.38 8.71 3.49
CA LEU A 62 -13.99 9.10 3.34
C LEU A 62 -13.86 10.57 3.74
N VAL A 63 -13.14 10.82 4.83
CA VAL A 63 -12.82 12.17 5.31
C VAL A 63 -11.37 12.46 4.99
N ARG A 64 -11.00 13.72 4.86
CA ARG A 64 -9.59 14.15 4.66
C ARG A 64 -9.17 15.03 5.81
N LEU A 65 -8.11 14.65 6.50
CA LEU A 65 -7.44 15.50 7.49
C LEU A 65 -6.36 16.32 6.80
N LYS A 66 -6.29 17.60 7.12
CA LYS A 66 -5.25 18.50 6.60
C LYS A 66 -4.23 18.77 7.69
N ASP A 67 -2.94 18.57 7.39
CA ASP A 67 -1.86 18.89 8.30
C ASP A 67 -1.47 20.41 8.25
N ARG A 68 -0.50 20.78 9.08
CA ARG A 68 0.02 22.16 9.12
C ARG A 68 0.76 22.57 7.85
N MET A 69 1.22 21.60 7.05
CA MET A 69 1.91 21.82 5.77
C MET A 69 0.95 21.82 4.58
N GLY A 70 -0.37 21.70 4.83
CA GLY A 70 -1.39 21.71 3.79
C GLY A 70 -1.60 20.35 3.10
N LYS A 71 -0.95 19.27 3.54
CA LYS A 71 -1.14 17.92 2.99
C LYS A 71 -2.42 17.30 3.51
N TYR A 72 -3.09 16.54 2.64
CA TYR A 72 -4.33 15.85 2.96
C TYR A 72 -4.08 14.35 3.19
N PHE A 73 -4.55 13.86 4.34
CA PHE A 73 -4.48 12.47 4.75
C PHE A 73 -5.88 11.86 4.69
N PRO A 74 -6.12 10.89 3.79
CA PRO A 74 -7.42 10.23 3.73
C PRO A 74 -7.69 9.41 5.00
N VAL A 75 -8.93 9.48 5.49
CA VAL A 75 -9.39 8.74 6.66
C VAL A 75 -10.60 7.92 6.27
N LYS A 76 -10.52 6.62 6.41
CA LYS A 76 -11.62 5.68 6.18
C LYS A 76 -12.16 5.19 7.51
N SER A 77 -13.43 5.44 7.76
CA SER A 77 -14.12 4.98 8.97
C SER A 77 -14.79 3.63 8.72
N TYR A 78 -14.52 2.67 9.61
CA TYR A 78 -15.11 1.33 9.59
C TYR A 78 -16.22 1.27 10.63
N CYS A 79 -17.45 1.58 10.20
CA CYS A 79 -18.59 1.80 11.09
C CYS A 79 -19.05 0.56 11.84
N THR A 80 -18.88 -0.64 11.27
CA THR A 80 -19.23 -1.91 11.93
C THR A 80 -18.42 -2.18 13.18
N SER A 81 -17.17 -1.72 13.21
CA SER A 81 -16.21 -1.95 14.30
C SER A 81 -15.78 -0.65 15.00
N CYS A 82 -16.37 0.49 14.62
CA CYS A 82 -16.15 1.82 15.21
C CYS A 82 -14.68 2.24 15.31
N TYR A 83 -13.87 1.96 14.28
CA TYR A 83 -12.50 2.46 14.19
C TYR A 83 -12.28 3.21 12.88
N SER A 84 -11.19 3.98 12.83
CA SER A 84 -10.78 4.71 11.63
C SER A 84 -9.35 4.38 11.28
N VAL A 85 -9.05 4.31 9.99
CA VAL A 85 -7.70 4.18 9.46
C VAL A 85 -7.33 5.47 8.74
N ILE A 86 -6.23 6.06 9.16
CA ILE A 86 -5.64 7.25 8.53
C ILE A 86 -4.54 6.75 7.59
N TYR A 87 -4.67 7.07 6.32
CA TYR A 87 -3.72 6.68 5.28
C TYR A 87 -2.73 7.80 4.97
N ASN A 88 -1.60 7.43 4.39
CA ASN A 88 -0.62 8.41 3.92
C ASN A 88 -1.23 9.35 2.88
N SER A 89 -0.68 10.55 2.77
CA SER A 89 -1.12 11.58 1.81
C SER A 89 -0.92 11.17 0.34
N LEU A 90 0.10 10.34 0.08
CA LEU A 90 0.40 9.79 -1.23
C LEU A 90 0.41 8.25 -1.17
N PRO A 91 -0.09 7.56 -2.19
CA PRO A 91 0.03 6.11 -2.27
C PRO A 91 1.47 5.68 -2.53
N LEU A 92 1.85 4.52 -2.02
CA LEU A 92 3.03 3.81 -2.48
C LEU A 92 2.88 3.52 -3.97
N GLY A 93 3.92 3.74 -4.77
CA GLY A 93 3.93 3.39 -6.18
C GLY A 93 5.34 3.09 -6.66
N LEU A 94 5.61 1.81 -6.91
CA LEU A 94 6.92 1.30 -7.33
C LEU A 94 6.93 0.93 -8.83
N VAL A 95 6.18 1.66 -9.65
CA VAL A 95 6.11 1.41 -11.09
C VAL A 95 7.45 1.66 -11.80
N LYS A 96 8.21 2.67 -11.35
CA LYS A 96 9.54 2.99 -11.91
C LYS A 96 10.63 2.01 -11.45
N GLU A 97 10.39 1.29 -10.39
CA GLU A 97 11.27 0.30 -9.79
C GLU A 97 10.99 -1.15 -10.27
N ALA A 98 10.16 -1.31 -11.30
CA ALA A 98 9.69 -2.62 -11.75
C ALA A 98 10.81 -3.59 -12.14
N ASP A 99 11.85 -3.11 -12.83
CA ASP A 99 12.99 -3.95 -13.23
C ASP A 99 13.79 -4.44 -12.03
N GLU A 100 13.99 -3.55 -11.05
CA GLU A 100 14.68 -3.88 -9.81
C GLU A 100 13.89 -4.89 -8.99
N ILE A 101 12.57 -4.69 -8.88
CA ILE A 101 11.68 -5.64 -8.18
C ILE A 101 11.68 -6.99 -8.88
N ARG A 102 11.67 -7.04 -10.23
CA ARG A 102 11.78 -8.30 -10.98
C ARG A 102 13.09 -9.02 -10.69
N SER A 103 14.20 -8.28 -10.56
CA SER A 103 15.49 -8.87 -10.23
C SER A 103 15.57 -9.52 -8.85
N MET A 104 14.64 -9.16 -7.95
CA MET A 104 14.49 -9.77 -6.62
C MET A 104 13.65 -11.06 -6.65
N HIS A 105 13.11 -11.47 -7.81
CA HIS A 105 12.36 -12.68 -8.06
C HIS A 105 11.18 -12.95 -7.09
N PRO A 106 10.31 -11.97 -6.79
CA PRO A 106 9.14 -12.26 -5.98
C PRO A 106 8.16 -13.19 -6.71
N ALA A 107 7.45 -14.04 -5.96
CA ALA A 107 6.41 -14.92 -6.52
C ALA A 107 5.26 -14.12 -7.15
N ALA A 108 4.96 -12.95 -6.61
CA ALA A 108 3.91 -12.06 -7.11
C ALA A 108 4.15 -10.61 -6.69
N VAL A 109 3.52 -9.70 -7.42
CA VAL A 109 3.34 -8.31 -7.00
C VAL A 109 1.87 -8.07 -6.67
N ARG A 110 1.62 -7.27 -5.63
CA ARG A 110 0.27 -6.95 -5.15
C ARG A 110 -0.02 -5.47 -5.32
N LEU A 111 -1.21 -5.16 -5.85
CA LEU A 111 -1.82 -3.85 -5.79
C LEU A 111 -2.85 -3.85 -4.66
N ASN A 112 -2.67 -2.99 -3.66
CA ASN A 112 -3.51 -2.94 -2.46
C ASN A 112 -4.44 -1.72 -2.51
N PHE A 113 -5.58 -1.86 -3.15
CA PHE A 113 -6.60 -0.81 -3.25
C PHE A 113 -7.38 -0.68 -1.95
N THR A 114 -7.58 0.56 -1.48
CA THR A 114 -8.21 0.84 -0.17
C THR A 114 -9.26 1.95 -0.21
N ILE A 115 -8.97 3.05 -0.89
CA ILE A 115 -9.80 4.27 -0.92
C ILE A 115 -10.07 4.78 -2.33
N GLU A 116 -9.48 4.13 -3.32
CA GLU A 116 -9.59 4.49 -4.73
C GLU A 116 -11.01 4.26 -5.26
N THR A 117 -11.43 5.06 -6.22
CA THR A 117 -12.65 4.84 -6.99
C THR A 117 -12.49 3.67 -7.96
N LEU A 118 -13.59 3.22 -8.55
CA LEU A 118 -13.56 2.14 -9.54
C LEU A 118 -12.75 2.54 -10.78
N GLU A 119 -12.88 3.78 -11.23
CA GLU A 119 -12.16 4.33 -12.38
C GLU A 119 -10.67 4.38 -12.11
N GLU A 120 -10.26 4.99 -11.00
CA GLU A 120 -8.86 5.01 -10.56
C GLU A 120 -8.28 3.60 -10.43
N THR A 121 -9.04 2.67 -9.85
CA THR A 121 -8.61 1.27 -9.72
C THR A 121 -8.31 0.63 -11.08
N LYS A 122 -9.17 0.85 -12.09
CA LYS A 122 -8.98 0.31 -13.44
C LYS A 122 -7.75 0.90 -14.13
N GLU A 123 -7.58 2.22 -14.06
CA GLU A 123 -6.45 2.94 -14.67
C GLU A 123 -5.12 2.49 -14.04
N ILE A 124 -5.05 2.47 -12.72
CA ILE A 124 -3.85 2.05 -11.99
C ILE A 124 -3.54 0.57 -12.26
N ALA A 125 -4.55 -0.29 -12.21
CA ALA A 125 -4.36 -1.72 -12.50
C ALA A 125 -3.84 -1.94 -13.93
N ALA A 126 -4.37 -1.21 -14.92
CA ALA A 126 -3.91 -1.30 -16.32
C ALA A 126 -2.46 -0.81 -16.46
N ALA A 127 -2.10 0.31 -15.80
CA ALA A 127 -0.75 0.87 -15.82
C ALA A 127 0.27 -0.10 -15.21
N PHE A 128 0.00 -0.63 -14.01
CA PHE A 128 0.88 -1.57 -13.34
C PHE A 128 0.97 -2.92 -14.09
N ALA A 129 -0.14 -3.44 -14.61
CA ALA A 129 -0.13 -4.64 -15.45
C ALA A 129 0.68 -4.43 -16.73
N GLY A 130 0.57 -3.26 -17.36
CA GLY A 130 1.40 -2.88 -18.51
C GLY A 130 2.89 -2.97 -18.18
N THR A 131 3.29 -2.38 -17.06
CA THR A 131 4.70 -2.33 -16.65
C THR A 131 5.20 -3.70 -16.18
N TYR A 132 4.49 -4.34 -15.24
CA TYR A 132 4.99 -5.57 -14.60
C TYR A 132 4.84 -6.82 -15.47
N CYS A 133 3.78 -6.93 -16.28
CA CYS A 133 3.51 -8.12 -17.08
C CYS A 133 3.99 -7.97 -18.53
N LYS A 134 3.97 -6.75 -19.10
CA LYS A 134 4.29 -6.53 -20.51
C LYS A 134 5.59 -5.77 -20.74
N GLY A 135 6.22 -5.24 -19.69
CA GLY A 135 7.45 -4.43 -19.79
C GLY A 135 7.25 -3.07 -20.48
N ILE A 136 6.01 -2.58 -20.56
CA ILE A 136 5.69 -1.29 -21.17
C ILE A 136 5.84 -0.22 -20.09
N ALA A 137 6.76 0.72 -20.29
CA ALA A 137 6.86 1.87 -19.38
C ALA A 137 5.62 2.76 -19.55
N VAL A 138 4.80 2.84 -18.51
CA VAL A 138 3.62 3.72 -18.48
C VAL A 138 4.02 5.02 -17.79
N PRO A 139 3.70 6.20 -18.37
CA PRO A 139 3.90 7.47 -17.69
C PRO A 139 3.11 7.48 -16.39
N ALA A 140 3.79 7.63 -15.27
CA ALA A 140 3.13 7.84 -13.99
C ALA A 140 2.74 9.33 -13.92
N GLU A 141 1.53 9.65 -14.28
CA GLU A 141 0.96 11.01 -14.13
C GLU A 141 0.67 11.33 -12.66
N GLN A 142 0.49 10.31 -11.83
CA GLN A 142 0.21 10.42 -10.41
C GLN A 142 1.51 10.50 -9.59
N GLU A 143 1.52 11.37 -8.57
CA GLU A 143 2.60 11.38 -7.59
C GLU A 143 2.51 10.16 -6.66
N TYR A 144 3.64 9.48 -6.50
CA TYR A 144 3.79 8.32 -5.62
C TYR A 144 4.86 8.54 -4.56
N THR A 145 4.67 7.93 -3.39
CA THR A 145 5.76 7.73 -2.45
C THR A 145 6.44 6.38 -2.70
N LYS A 146 7.73 6.31 -2.44
CA LYS A 146 8.47 5.03 -2.49
C LYS A 146 8.48 4.32 -1.13
N GLY A 147 7.85 4.90 -0.11
CA GLY A 147 7.89 4.39 1.25
C GLY A 147 9.32 4.23 1.76
N HIS A 148 9.62 3.09 2.37
CA HIS A 148 10.96 2.75 2.85
C HIS A 148 11.83 2.06 1.79
N PHE A 149 11.32 1.76 0.59
CA PHE A 149 12.03 1.01 -0.45
C PHE A 149 13.42 1.59 -0.74
N ARG A 150 13.57 2.92 -0.78
CA ARG A 150 14.85 3.62 -1.00
C ARG A 150 15.51 4.12 0.29
N ARG A 151 14.90 3.96 1.47
CA ARG A 151 15.39 4.51 2.72
C ARG A 151 15.49 3.39 3.77
N LYS A 152 16.47 3.50 4.67
CA LYS A 152 16.48 2.69 5.90
C LYS A 152 15.46 3.26 6.88
N VAL A 153 14.85 2.39 7.67
CA VAL A 153 14.20 2.78 8.91
C VAL A 153 15.32 3.02 9.93
N GLU A 154 15.46 4.26 10.39
CA GLU A 154 16.38 4.62 11.48
C GLU A 154 15.75 4.31 12.82
#